data_c9bd8f61e5ddcd44e6807b071c15d6f3
#
_entry.id   c9bd8f61e5ddcd44e6807b071c15d6f3
#
_cell.length_a   1.000
_cell.length_b   1.000
_cell.length_c   1.000
_cell.angle_alpha   90.00
_cell.angle_beta   90.00
_cell.angle_gamma   90.00
#
_symmetry.space_group_name_H-M   'P 1'
#
loop_
_entity.id
_entity.type
_entity.pdbx_description
1 polymer ?
#
loop_
_entity_poly.entity_id
_entity_poly.type
_entity_poly.pdbx_seq_one_letter_code
_entity_poly.pdbx_strand_id
1 'polypeptide(L)'
;MSAVVVARRLTVGYGERRVLDGVDTFLASGGSIALVGSNGSGKSTLLKTFAGLLEPLGGVVEVLGGAPREASRSIAYVSQFHRNALALPLRAIDVVRMARFDHRGRFARASVDDETAVAEAMDTMETTELSDVALRDLSGGQQQRVYVAQALARRGAVLLLDEPTSGLDAAGRAAYLRAVERERERGVAVISATHDIGEASTCDRVLLLAGRLIADGPPDVVLTPENLLATFGVGLTRVHDQLVVTEHQHEHGHENGH
;
A
#
# COMPACT_ATOMS: atom_id res chain seq x y z
N MET A 1 -0.56 8.98 -22.36
CA MET A 1 -0.75 7.83 -21.45
C MET A 1 -2.09 8.04 -20.75
N SER A 2 -2.98 7.05 -20.77
CA SER A 2 -4.27 7.16 -20.07
C SER A 2 -4.07 6.98 -18.56
N ALA A 3 -4.74 7.80 -17.75
CA ALA A 3 -4.74 7.63 -16.31
C ALA A 3 -5.50 6.35 -15.93
N VAL A 4 -4.90 5.56 -15.05
CA VAL A 4 -5.46 4.29 -14.53
C VAL A 4 -6.20 4.53 -13.22
N VAL A 5 -5.70 5.43 -12.38
CA VAL A 5 -6.37 5.89 -11.16
C VAL A 5 -6.52 7.39 -11.24
N VAL A 6 -7.71 7.89 -10.95
CA VAL A 6 -8.03 9.34 -10.93
C VAL A 6 -8.85 9.64 -9.69
N ALA A 7 -8.44 10.64 -8.93
CA ALA A 7 -9.22 11.23 -7.85
C ALA A 7 -9.38 12.73 -8.10
N ARG A 8 -10.61 13.24 -7.95
CA ARG A 8 -10.94 14.67 -8.11
C ARG A 8 -11.75 15.14 -6.92
N ARG A 9 -11.19 16.09 -6.16
CA ARG A 9 -11.77 16.62 -4.91
C ARG A 9 -12.30 15.50 -4.00
N LEU A 10 -11.55 14.40 -3.95
CA LEU A 10 -11.96 13.18 -3.27
C LEU A 10 -11.97 13.40 -1.77
N THR A 11 -13.11 13.13 -1.13
CA THR A 11 -13.30 13.11 0.32
C THR A 11 -13.51 11.68 0.77
N VAL A 12 -12.69 11.19 1.70
CA VAL A 12 -12.76 9.83 2.23
C VAL A 12 -12.90 9.81 3.75
N GLY A 13 -13.59 8.79 4.28
CA GLY A 13 -13.85 8.67 5.71
C GLY A 13 -14.81 7.54 6.04
N TYR A 14 -15.32 7.53 7.26
CA TYR A 14 -16.23 6.50 7.78
C TYR A 14 -17.49 7.14 8.35
N GLY A 15 -18.66 6.78 7.84
CA GLY A 15 -19.90 7.45 8.20
C GLY A 15 -19.84 8.94 7.93
N GLU A 16 -20.06 9.78 8.94
CA GLU A 16 -19.93 11.24 8.82
C GLU A 16 -18.51 11.77 9.08
N ARG A 17 -17.62 10.93 9.59
CA ARG A 17 -16.24 11.32 9.93
C ARG A 17 -15.37 11.36 8.69
N ARG A 18 -15.03 12.57 8.24
CA ARG A 18 -14.03 12.78 7.19
C ARG A 18 -12.62 12.48 7.73
N VAL A 19 -11.82 11.79 6.94
CA VAL A 19 -10.41 11.46 7.23
C VAL A 19 -9.49 12.27 6.33
N LEU A 20 -9.81 12.35 5.05
CA LEU A 20 -9.15 13.25 4.09
C LEU A 20 -10.22 13.98 3.28
N ASP A 21 -9.96 15.22 2.94
CA ASP A 21 -10.87 16.07 2.17
C ASP A 21 -10.15 16.72 0.99
N GLY A 22 -10.81 16.74 -0.17
CA GLY A 22 -10.35 17.45 -1.34
C GLY A 22 -9.08 16.88 -1.99
N VAL A 23 -8.87 15.57 -1.98
CA VAL A 23 -7.69 14.95 -2.60
C VAL A 23 -7.85 14.94 -4.11
N ASP A 24 -6.91 15.59 -4.81
CA ASP A 24 -6.75 15.53 -6.26
C ASP A 24 -5.47 14.80 -6.59
N THR A 25 -5.55 13.69 -7.33
CA THR A 25 -4.37 12.95 -7.80
C THR A 25 -4.69 12.07 -8.99
N PHE A 26 -3.66 11.63 -9.70
CA PHE A 26 -3.80 10.67 -10.80
C PHE A 26 -2.58 9.77 -10.92
N LEU A 27 -2.76 8.58 -11.47
CA LEU A 27 -1.70 7.61 -11.74
C LEU A 27 -1.91 6.99 -13.12
N ALA A 28 -0.84 6.99 -13.92
CA ALA A 28 -0.80 6.33 -15.22
C ALA A 28 -0.43 4.85 -15.08
N SER A 29 -0.64 4.07 -16.16
CA SER A 29 -0.17 2.69 -16.28
C SER A 29 1.35 2.63 -16.12
N GLY A 30 1.85 1.67 -15.33
CA GLY A 30 3.28 1.51 -15.00
C GLY A 30 3.84 2.56 -14.03
N GLY A 31 3.02 3.54 -13.63
CA GLY A 31 3.43 4.55 -12.66
C GLY A 31 3.35 4.07 -11.22
N SER A 32 3.97 4.83 -10.32
CA SER A 32 3.97 4.57 -8.88
C SER A 32 3.67 5.81 -8.04
N ILE A 33 2.86 5.62 -6.99
CA ILE A 33 2.59 6.63 -5.96
C ILE A 33 2.97 6.09 -4.59
N ALA A 34 3.72 6.87 -3.81
CA ALA A 34 3.88 6.66 -2.39
C ALA A 34 2.91 7.55 -1.60
N LEU A 35 2.09 6.94 -0.73
CA LEU A 35 1.30 7.64 0.29
C LEU A 35 2.12 7.67 1.57
N VAL A 36 2.55 8.85 2.00
CA VAL A 36 3.46 9.02 3.14
C VAL A 36 2.77 9.82 4.24
N GLY A 37 2.96 9.41 5.48
CA GLY A 37 2.40 10.09 6.64
C GLY A 37 2.39 9.21 7.90
N SER A 38 2.14 9.82 9.06
CA SER A 38 2.03 9.13 10.35
C SER A 38 0.82 8.17 10.39
N ASN A 39 0.76 7.37 11.44
CA ASN A 39 -0.41 6.51 11.69
C ASN A 39 -1.67 7.37 11.88
N GLY A 40 -2.77 6.96 11.25
CA GLY A 40 -4.01 7.74 11.28
C GLY A 40 -4.09 8.91 10.29
N SER A 41 -3.06 9.15 9.47
CA SER A 41 -3.04 10.24 8.48
C SER A 41 -4.01 10.08 7.30
N GLY A 42 -4.60 8.88 7.12
CA GLY A 42 -5.59 8.60 6.06
C GLY A 42 -5.10 7.68 4.94
N LYS A 43 -3.84 7.21 4.95
CA LYS A 43 -3.26 6.32 3.92
C LYS A 43 -4.13 5.08 3.63
N SER A 44 -4.41 4.28 4.65
CA SER A 44 -5.22 3.07 4.52
C SER A 44 -6.66 3.36 4.11
N THR A 45 -7.22 4.50 4.54
CA THR A 45 -8.57 4.92 4.13
C THR A 45 -8.61 5.23 2.64
N LEU A 46 -7.60 5.95 2.14
CA LEU A 46 -7.47 6.27 0.73
C LEU A 46 -7.25 5.01 -0.12
N LEU A 47 -6.36 4.10 0.31
CA LEU A 47 -6.15 2.81 -0.36
C LEU A 47 -7.43 1.97 -0.43
N LYS A 48 -8.19 1.89 0.66
CA LYS A 48 -9.48 1.17 0.68
C LYS A 48 -10.50 1.77 -0.27
N THR A 49 -10.50 3.10 -0.42
CA THR A 49 -11.38 3.77 -1.39
C THR A 49 -10.96 3.45 -2.82
N PHE A 50 -9.65 3.48 -3.14
CA PHE A 50 -9.15 3.04 -4.44
C PHE A 50 -9.40 1.56 -4.72
N ALA A 51 -9.41 0.72 -3.68
CA ALA A 51 -9.75 -0.70 -3.80
C ALA A 51 -11.26 -0.99 -3.98
N GLY A 52 -12.12 0.02 -3.86
CA GLY A 52 -13.57 -0.14 -3.87
C GLY A 52 -14.15 -0.82 -2.62
N LEU A 53 -13.37 -0.85 -1.53
CA LEU A 53 -13.77 -1.40 -0.22
C LEU A 53 -14.44 -0.35 0.67
N LEU A 54 -14.29 0.93 0.32
CA LEU A 54 -14.87 2.06 1.02
C LEU A 54 -15.42 3.05 -0.02
N GLU A 55 -16.69 3.40 0.12
CA GLU A 55 -17.31 4.41 -0.74
C GLU A 55 -16.79 5.81 -0.37
N PRO A 56 -16.54 6.68 -1.35
CA PRO A 56 -16.15 8.06 -1.09
C PRO A 56 -17.29 8.83 -0.43
N LEU A 57 -16.96 9.76 0.47
CA LEU A 57 -17.92 10.69 1.08
C LEU A 57 -18.22 11.89 0.18
N GLY A 58 -17.37 12.16 -0.82
CA GLY A 58 -17.54 13.23 -1.80
C GLY A 58 -16.46 13.21 -2.86
N GLY A 59 -16.63 14.01 -3.90
CA GLY A 59 -15.73 14.01 -5.04
C GLY A 59 -15.93 12.81 -5.97
N VAL A 60 -14.91 12.53 -6.78
CA VAL A 60 -14.94 11.44 -7.77
C VAL A 60 -13.67 10.62 -7.65
N VAL A 61 -13.81 9.30 -7.71
CA VAL A 61 -12.70 8.35 -7.86
C VAL A 61 -13.01 7.38 -8.98
N GLU A 62 -12.05 7.22 -9.89
CA GLU A 62 -12.12 6.29 -11.02
C GLU A 62 -10.89 5.39 -11.01
N VAL A 63 -11.09 4.10 -11.26
CA VAL A 63 -10.03 3.12 -11.45
C VAL A 63 -10.33 2.36 -12.74
N LEU A 64 -9.35 2.34 -13.65
CA LEU A 64 -9.51 1.73 -14.99
C LEU A 64 -10.70 2.33 -15.79
N GLY A 65 -11.01 3.61 -15.55
CA GLY A 65 -12.09 4.32 -16.24
C GLY A 65 -13.50 4.07 -15.71
N GLY A 66 -13.64 3.37 -14.58
CA GLY A 66 -14.93 3.11 -13.93
C GLY A 66 -14.88 3.28 -12.41
N ALA A 67 -15.98 2.99 -11.74
CA ALA A 67 -16.01 2.98 -10.29
C ALA A 67 -15.06 1.90 -9.72
N PRO A 68 -14.31 2.16 -8.63
CA PRO A 68 -13.33 1.20 -8.09
C PRO A 68 -13.91 -0.19 -7.83
N ARG A 69 -15.16 -0.27 -7.36
CA ARG A 69 -15.86 -1.52 -7.09
C ARG A 69 -16.06 -2.37 -8.35
N GLU A 70 -16.30 -1.75 -9.49
CA GLU A 70 -16.44 -2.43 -10.79
C GLU A 70 -15.09 -2.97 -11.27
N ALA A 71 -14.00 -2.26 -10.98
CA ALA A 71 -12.64 -2.64 -11.30
C ALA A 71 -12.02 -3.64 -10.31
N SER A 72 -12.72 -4.05 -9.24
CA SER A 72 -12.19 -4.83 -8.12
C SER A 72 -11.45 -6.11 -8.51
N ARG A 73 -11.86 -6.76 -9.62
CA ARG A 73 -11.17 -7.95 -10.15
C ARG A 73 -9.78 -7.65 -10.69
N SER A 74 -9.54 -6.43 -11.16
CA SER A 74 -8.26 -5.95 -11.71
C SER A 74 -7.41 -5.20 -10.68
N ILE A 75 -7.86 -5.13 -9.43
CA ILE A 75 -7.15 -4.49 -8.32
C ILE A 75 -6.64 -5.59 -7.39
N ALA A 76 -5.33 -5.61 -7.13
CA ALA A 76 -4.71 -6.37 -6.07
C ALA A 76 -4.51 -5.45 -4.85
N TYR A 77 -4.96 -5.86 -3.67
CA TYR A 77 -4.83 -5.07 -2.44
C TYR A 77 -4.22 -5.90 -1.31
N VAL A 78 -3.10 -5.43 -0.77
CA VAL A 78 -2.51 -5.94 0.47
C VAL A 78 -2.86 -4.96 1.58
N SER A 79 -3.69 -5.41 2.51
CA SER A 79 -4.03 -4.62 3.70
C SER A 79 -2.93 -4.72 4.76
N GLN A 80 -2.83 -3.70 5.60
CA GLN A 80 -1.98 -3.75 6.78
C GLN A 80 -2.33 -5.00 7.61
N PHE A 81 -1.31 -5.81 7.91
CA PHE A 81 -1.50 -7.11 8.54
C PHE A 81 -1.93 -6.97 10.01
N HIS A 82 -3.07 -7.55 10.35
CA HIS A 82 -3.48 -7.77 11.74
C HIS A 82 -3.24 -9.25 12.11
N ARG A 83 -2.32 -9.50 13.03
CA ARG A 83 -1.88 -10.83 13.51
C ARG A 83 -3.01 -11.80 13.91
N ASN A 84 -4.25 -11.35 14.02
CA ASN A 84 -5.37 -12.14 14.51
C ASN A 84 -6.27 -12.72 13.41
N ALA A 85 -5.94 -12.58 12.12
CA ALA A 85 -6.91 -12.80 11.05
C ALA A 85 -7.11 -14.28 10.64
N LEU A 86 -6.22 -15.23 11.01
CA LEU A 86 -6.36 -16.59 10.51
C LEU A 86 -6.21 -17.66 11.62
N ALA A 87 -7.33 -18.01 12.24
CA ALA A 87 -7.47 -19.24 13.02
C ALA A 87 -7.46 -20.52 12.16
N LEU A 88 -7.48 -20.38 10.81
CA LEU A 88 -7.49 -21.49 9.87
C LEU A 88 -6.06 -21.99 9.61
N PRO A 89 -5.83 -23.31 9.62
CA PRO A 89 -4.53 -23.90 9.32
C PRO A 89 -4.27 -23.95 7.80
N LEU A 90 -4.28 -22.77 7.14
CA LEU A 90 -4.00 -22.65 5.71
C LEU A 90 -2.49 -22.68 5.48
N ARG A 91 -2.04 -23.45 4.49
CA ARG A 91 -0.65 -23.41 4.03
C ARG A 91 -0.38 -22.10 3.26
N ALA A 92 0.89 -21.70 3.22
CA ALA A 92 1.29 -20.51 2.47
C ALA A 92 0.80 -20.54 1.00
N ILE A 93 0.97 -21.67 0.32
CA ILE A 93 0.50 -21.84 -1.06
C ILE A 93 -1.02 -21.69 -1.20
N ASP A 94 -1.79 -22.17 -0.23
CA ASP A 94 -3.25 -22.07 -0.28
C ASP A 94 -3.70 -20.61 -0.18
N VAL A 95 -3.01 -19.80 0.64
CA VAL A 95 -3.25 -18.35 0.74
C VAL A 95 -2.96 -17.65 -0.59
N VAL A 96 -1.83 -17.97 -1.25
CA VAL A 96 -1.50 -17.37 -2.55
C VAL A 96 -2.50 -17.79 -3.63
N ARG A 97 -2.93 -19.06 -3.66
CA ARG A 97 -3.96 -19.57 -4.57
C ARG A 97 -5.30 -18.84 -4.43
N MET A 98 -5.66 -18.34 -3.25
CA MET A 98 -6.91 -17.59 -3.05
C MET A 98 -7.04 -16.39 -3.97
N ALA A 99 -5.93 -15.78 -4.40
CA ALA A 99 -5.93 -14.67 -5.35
C ALA A 99 -6.55 -15.02 -6.71
N ARG A 100 -6.58 -16.30 -7.07
CA ARG A 100 -7.05 -16.79 -8.38
C ARG A 100 -8.51 -17.29 -8.37
N PHE A 101 -9.13 -17.44 -7.19
CA PHE A 101 -10.50 -17.97 -7.11
C PHE A 101 -11.57 -17.03 -7.67
N ASP A 102 -11.38 -15.73 -7.57
CA ASP A 102 -12.38 -14.73 -8.00
C ASP A 102 -12.67 -14.73 -9.52
N HIS A 103 -11.76 -15.28 -10.31
CA HIS A 103 -11.87 -15.23 -11.77
C HIS A 103 -12.74 -16.37 -12.37
N ARG A 104 -13.10 -17.41 -11.62
CA ARG A 104 -13.61 -18.67 -12.19
C ARG A 104 -14.90 -19.22 -11.59
N GLY A 105 -15.44 -18.60 -10.57
CA GLY A 105 -16.60 -19.16 -9.86
C GLY A 105 -16.22 -20.31 -8.91
N ARG A 106 -17.14 -20.61 -8.02
CA ARG A 106 -16.96 -21.35 -6.76
C ARG A 106 -16.52 -22.82 -6.91
N PHE A 107 -16.58 -23.40 -8.11
CA PHE A 107 -16.34 -24.84 -8.36
C PHE A 107 -15.35 -25.11 -9.49
N ALA A 108 -14.71 -24.10 -10.04
CA ALA A 108 -13.74 -24.28 -11.11
C ALA A 108 -12.40 -24.80 -10.58
N ARG A 109 -11.84 -25.80 -11.25
CA ARG A 109 -10.47 -26.27 -10.98
C ARG A 109 -9.46 -25.19 -11.40
N ALA A 110 -8.35 -25.09 -10.65
CA ALA A 110 -7.24 -24.24 -11.03
C ALA A 110 -6.74 -24.61 -12.43
N SER A 111 -6.45 -23.60 -13.24
CA SER A 111 -5.83 -23.83 -14.55
C SER A 111 -4.31 -23.88 -14.43
N VAL A 112 -3.66 -24.29 -15.51
CA VAL A 112 -2.20 -24.22 -15.62
C VAL A 112 -1.72 -22.78 -15.44
N ASP A 113 -2.43 -21.79 -16.00
CA ASP A 113 -2.10 -20.36 -15.82
C ASP A 113 -2.21 -19.90 -14.36
N ASP A 114 -3.20 -20.40 -13.60
CA ASP A 114 -3.32 -20.05 -12.18
C ASP A 114 -2.15 -20.63 -11.36
N GLU A 115 -1.80 -21.89 -11.58
CA GLU A 115 -0.68 -22.51 -10.87
C GLU A 115 0.66 -21.84 -11.26
N THR A 116 0.82 -21.45 -12.53
CA THR A 116 1.97 -20.67 -12.97
C THR A 116 2.04 -19.31 -12.28
N ALA A 117 0.92 -18.58 -12.21
CA ALA A 117 0.87 -17.28 -11.53
C ALA A 117 1.21 -17.41 -10.04
N VAL A 118 0.74 -18.47 -9.38
CA VAL A 118 1.05 -18.77 -7.98
C VAL A 118 2.53 -19.05 -7.80
N ALA A 119 3.10 -19.94 -8.65
CA ALA A 119 4.51 -20.32 -8.55
C ALA A 119 5.44 -19.11 -8.79
N GLU A 120 5.18 -18.32 -9.84
CA GLU A 120 5.96 -17.11 -10.13
C GLU A 120 5.90 -16.08 -8.99
N ALA A 121 4.73 -15.88 -8.38
CA ALA A 121 4.56 -14.96 -7.29
C ALA A 121 5.30 -15.42 -6.03
N MET A 122 5.25 -16.71 -5.71
CA MET A 122 5.98 -17.29 -4.57
C MET A 122 7.48 -17.24 -4.78
N ASP A 123 7.97 -17.51 -5.98
CA ASP A 123 9.38 -17.38 -6.34
C ASP A 123 9.86 -15.93 -6.22
N THR A 124 9.09 -15.00 -6.78
CA THR A 124 9.40 -13.57 -6.72
C THR A 124 9.55 -13.05 -5.29
N MET A 125 8.74 -13.55 -4.35
CA MET A 125 8.80 -13.18 -2.93
C MET A 125 9.67 -14.13 -2.10
N GLU A 126 10.41 -15.06 -2.73
CA GLU A 126 11.30 -16.02 -2.06
C GLU A 126 10.56 -16.83 -0.97
N THR A 127 9.35 -17.31 -1.29
CA THR A 127 8.48 -18.06 -0.36
C THR A 127 8.19 -19.49 -0.83
N THR A 128 8.82 -19.95 -1.92
CA THR A 128 8.57 -21.27 -2.51
C THR A 128 8.82 -22.40 -1.52
N GLU A 129 9.89 -22.32 -0.73
CA GLU A 129 10.24 -23.33 0.30
C GLU A 129 9.24 -23.36 1.47
N LEU A 130 8.43 -22.30 1.61
CA LEU A 130 7.41 -22.16 2.66
C LEU A 130 6.04 -22.70 2.22
N SER A 131 5.91 -23.20 1.00
CA SER A 131 4.63 -23.55 0.35
C SER A 131 3.72 -24.42 1.24
N ASP A 132 4.27 -25.44 1.86
CA ASP A 132 3.52 -26.40 2.68
C ASP A 132 3.46 -26.06 4.17
N VAL A 133 4.11 -24.97 4.59
CA VAL A 133 4.10 -24.52 5.99
C VAL A 133 2.78 -23.81 6.27
N ALA A 134 2.17 -24.10 7.42
CA ALA A 134 0.96 -23.39 7.84
C ALA A 134 1.29 -21.91 8.09
N LEU A 135 0.45 -21.01 7.54
CA LEU A 135 0.69 -19.56 7.61
C LEU A 135 0.94 -19.06 9.07
N ARG A 136 0.20 -19.62 10.03
CA ARG A 136 0.33 -19.27 11.46
C ARG A 136 1.70 -19.62 12.06
N ASP A 137 2.41 -20.58 11.47
CA ASP A 137 3.71 -21.07 11.95
C ASP A 137 4.88 -20.29 11.32
N LEU A 138 4.58 -19.39 10.38
CA LEU A 138 5.53 -18.49 9.74
C LEU A 138 5.82 -17.27 10.63
N SER A 139 7.05 -16.73 10.54
CA SER A 139 7.36 -15.42 11.12
C SER A 139 6.54 -14.30 10.49
N GLY A 140 6.40 -13.15 11.17
CA GLY A 140 5.64 -12.01 10.63
C GLY A 140 6.15 -11.54 9.26
N GLY A 141 7.47 -11.49 9.06
CA GLY A 141 8.07 -11.14 7.77
C GLY A 141 7.81 -12.19 6.69
N GLN A 142 7.84 -13.49 7.03
CA GLN A 142 7.48 -14.56 6.09
C GLN A 142 5.99 -14.48 5.71
N GLN A 143 5.10 -14.26 6.68
CA GLN A 143 3.68 -14.06 6.41
C GLN A 143 3.46 -12.85 5.49
N GLN A 144 4.15 -11.73 5.74
CA GLN A 144 4.06 -10.55 4.90
C GLN A 144 4.49 -10.84 3.46
N ARG A 145 5.59 -11.59 3.27
CA ARG A 145 6.03 -12.01 1.92
C ARG A 145 4.97 -12.89 1.24
N VAL A 146 4.32 -13.79 1.96
CA VAL A 146 3.21 -14.61 1.43
C VAL A 146 2.02 -13.75 0.99
N TYR A 147 1.64 -12.72 1.76
CA TYR A 147 0.55 -11.82 1.36
C TYR A 147 0.90 -10.96 0.16
N VAL A 148 2.15 -10.50 0.04
CA VAL A 148 2.59 -9.82 -1.18
C VAL A 148 2.56 -10.77 -2.36
N ALA A 149 3.04 -12.02 -2.21
CA ALA A 149 2.93 -13.06 -3.25
C ALA A 149 1.47 -13.31 -3.66
N GLN A 150 0.53 -13.34 -2.70
CA GLN A 150 -0.89 -13.44 -2.99
C GLN A 150 -1.37 -12.29 -3.89
N ALA A 151 -0.98 -11.06 -3.60
CA ALA A 151 -1.36 -9.91 -4.42
C ALA A 151 -0.76 -9.97 -5.82
N LEU A 152 0.51 -10.36 -5.96
CA LEU A 152 1.17 -10.54 -7.25
C LEU A 152 0.51 -11.65 -8.09
N ALA A 153 0.14 -12.78 -7.46
CA ALA A 153 -0.54 -13.88 -8.13
C ALA A 153 -1.89 -13.48 -8.74
N ARG A 154 -2.53 -12.41 -8.25
CA ARG A 154 -3.77 -11.86 -8.81
C ARG A 154 -3.58 -11.32 -10.22
N ARG A 155 -2.35 -10.89 -10.60
CA ARG A 155 -2.04 -10.28 -11.90
C ARG A 155 -3.01 -9.12 -12.24
N GLY A 156 -3.27 -8.25 -11.26
CA GLY A 156 -4.12 -7.07 -11.43
C GLY A 156 -3.44 -5.98 -12.26
N ALA A 157 -4.23 -5.05 -12.81
CA ALA A 157 -3.72 -3.86 -13.48
C ALA A 157 -3.34 -2.74 -12.47
N VAL A 158 -3.84 -2.84 -11.24
CA VAL A 158 -3.52 -1.93 -10.13
C VAL A 158 -3.12 -2.74 -8.91
N LEU A 159 -1.99 -2.36 -8.29
CA LEU A 159 -1.46 -2.96 -7.08
C LEU A 159 -1.48 -1.90 -5.95
N LEU A 160 -2.24 -2.17 -4.91
CA LEU A 160 -2.40 -1.32 -3.73
C LEU A 160 -1.76 -2.01 -2.53
N LEU A 161 -0.85 -1.34 -1.84
CA LEU A 161 -0.02 -1.92 -0.80
C LEU A 161 -0.05 -1.04 0.45
N ASP A 162 -0.54 -1.59 1.56
CA ASP A 162 -0.64 -0.88 2.83
C ASP A 162 0.46 -1.35 3.79
N GLU A 163 1.51 -0.56 3.94
CA GLU A 163 2.73 -0.83 4.71
C GLU A 163 3.38 -2.19 4.39
N PRO A 164 3.64 -2.49 3.11
CA PRO A 164 4.06 -3.82 2.67
C PRO A 164 5.43 -4.26 3.18
N THR A 165 6.28 -3.32 3.58
CA THR A 165 7.64 -3.57 4.08
C THR A 165 7.72 -3.70 5.59
N SER A 166 6.60 -3.51 6.31
CA SER A 166 6.54 -3.63 7.76
C SER A 166 6.89 -5.05 8.21
N GLY A 167 7.91 -5.17 9.06
CA GLY A 167 8.37 -6.46 9.60
C GLY A 167 9.20 -7.31 8.63
N LEU A 168 9.53 -6.83 7.44
CA LEU A 168 10.46 -7.48 6.53
C LEU A 168 11.92 -7.24 6.98
N ASP A 169 12.73 -8.28 6.86
CA ASP A 169 14.18 -8.17 6.91
C ASP A 169 14.73 -7.54 5.62
N ALA A 170 16.03 -7.27 5.58
CA ALA A 170 16.67 -6.64 4.43
C ALA A 170 16.50 -7.45 3.13
N ALA A 171 16.53 -8.77 3.19
CA ALA A 171 16.34 -9.64 2.04
C ALA A 171 14.89 -9.60 1.54
N GLY A 172 13.92 -9.72 2.43
CA GLY A 172 12.49 -9.61 2.10
C GLY A 172 12.12 -8.24 1.52
N ARG A 173 12.72 -7.16 2.07
CA ARG A 173 12.54 -5.81 1.53
C ARG A 173 13.12 -5.69 0.11
N ALA A 174 14.31 -6.24 -0.13
CA ALA A 174 14.91 -6.24 -1.46
C ALA A 174 14.07 -7.05 -2.47
N ALA A 175 13.52 -8.21 -2.07
CA ALA A 175 12.62 -9.00 -2.90
C ALA A 175 11.34 -8.21 -3.24
N TYR A 176 10.74 -7.53 -2.27
CA TYR A 176 9.59 -6.67 -2.46
C TYR A 176 9.85 -5.54 -3.47
N LEU A 177 10.96 -4.80 -3.32
CA LEU A 177 11.28 -3.70 -4.23
C LEU A 177 11.49 -4.20 -5.66
N ARG A 178 12.18 -5.34 -5.84
CA ARG A 178 12.33 -5.97 -7.17
C ARG A 178 10.97 -6.41 -7.75
N ALA A 179 10.07 -6.92 -6.91
CA ALA A 179 8.73 -7.32 -7.33
C ALA A 179 7.90 -6.12 -7.82
N VAL A 180 7.92 -5.02 -7.08
CA VAL A 180 7.23 -3.76 -7.45
C VAL A 180 7.75 -3.25 -8.80
N GLU A 181 9.06 -3.21 -9.00
CA GLU A 181 9.64 -2.73 -10.26
C GLU A 181 9.25 -3.61 -11.45
N ARG A 182 9.29 -4.94 -11.31
CA ARG A 182 8.81 -5.87 -12.35
C ARG A 182 7.33 -5.66 -12.70
N GLU A 183 6.48 -5.41 -11.71
CA GLU A 183 5.07 -5.13 -11.98
C GLU A 183 4.89 -3.79 -12.70
N ARG A 184 5.67 -2.77 -12.37
CA ARG A 184 5.68 -1.48 -13.08
C ARG A 184 6.11 -1.63 -14.55
N GLU A 185 7.17 -2.41 -14.81
CA GLU A 185 7.64 -2.75 -16.16
C GLU A 185 6.56 -3.48 -16.99
N ARG A 186 5.69 -4.26 -16.33
CA ARG A 186 4.51 -4.91 -16.95
C ARG A 186 3.35 -3.94 -17.19
N GLY A 187 3.49 -2.68 -16.79
CA GLY A 187 2.45 -1.65 -16.92
C GLY A 187 1.46 -1.61 -15.75
N VAL A 188 1.71 -2.32 -14.65
CA VAL A 188 0.85 -2.27 -13.46
C VAL A 188 1.06 -0.93 -12.74
N ALA A 189 -0.04 -0.26 -12.42
CA ALA A 189 -0.03 0.96 -11.61
C ALA A 189 0.10 0.57 -10.12
N VAL A 190 1.07 1.14 -9.40
CA VAL A 190 1.36 0.79 -8.00
C VAL A 190 1.10 1.96 -7.08
N ILE A 191 0.33 1.76 -6.01
CA ILE A 191 0.17 2.73 -4.92
C ILE A 191 0.56 2.05 -3.60
N SER A 192 1.60 2.55 -2.94
CA SER A 192 2.11 2.02 -1.69
C SER A 192 1.96 3.05 -0.56
N ALA A 193 1.35 2.65 0.55
CA ALA A 193 1.41 3.43 1.78
C ALA A 193 2.65 3.03 2.56
N THR A 194 3.47 3.99 2.90
CA THR A 194 4.73 3.78 3.63
C THR A 194 5.01 4.93 4.59
N HIS A 195 5.83 4.69 5.59
CA HIS A 195 6.43 5.73 6.44
C HIS A 195 7.94 5.89 6.13
N ASP A 196 8.46 5.11 5.19
CA ASP A 196 9.86 5.14 4.78
C ASP A 196 10.07 6.14 3.62
N ILE A 197 10.80 7.21 3.92
CA ILE A 197 11.10 8.28 2.94
C ILE A 197 12.02 7.75 1.82
N GLY A 198 12.91 6.80 2.13
CA GLY A 198 13.79 6.18 1.13
C GLY A 198 12.98 5.39 0.09
N GLU A 199 11.98 4.61 0.53
CA GLU A 199 11.04 3.91 -0.37
C GLU A 199 10.22 4.93 -1.18
N ALA A 200 9.68 5.95 -0.54
CA ALA A 200 8.88 6.99 -1.20
C ALA A 200 9.68 7.75 -2.27
N SER A 201 10.97 7.97 -2.06
CA SER A 201 11.83 8.68 -3.01
C SER A 201 12.08 7.94 -4.32
N THR A 202 11.80 6.64 -4.37
CA THR A 202 11.91 5.83 -5.60
C THR A 202 10.63 5.79 -6.44
N CYS A 203 9.53 6.34 -5.93
CA CYS A 203 8.27 6.42 -6.66
C CYS A 203 8.24 7.61 -7.62
N ASP A 204 7.37 7.55 -8.64
CA ASP A 204 7.20 8.67 -9.58
C ASP A 204 6.49 9.86 -8.93
N ARG A 205 5.68 9.59 -7.91
CA ARG A 205 4.87 10.60 -7.22
C ARG A 205 4.73 10.28 -5.73
N VAL A 206 4.71 11.31 -4.91
CA VAL A 206 4.52 11.22 -3.46
C VAL A 206 3.33 12.08 -3.04
N LEU A 207 2.44 11.52 -2.23
CA LEU A 207 1.40 12.24 -1.52
C LEU A 207 1.74 12.26 -0.02
N LEU A 208 1.99 13.43 0.52
CA LEU A 208 2.19 13.63 1.97
C LEU A 208 0.85 13.89 2.66
N LEU A 209 0.53 13.08 3.65
CA LEU A 209 -0.76 13.05 4.31
C LEU A 209 -0.64 13.24 5.85
N ALA A 210 -1.43 14.17 6.38
CA ALA A 210 -1.54 14.42 7.83
C ALA A 210 -3.00 14.79 8.19
N GLY A 211 -3.96 13.86 7.96
CA GLY A 211 -5.41 14.15 8.06
C GLY A 211 -5.90 15.10 6.95
N ARG A 212 -5.02 15.53 6.09
CA ARG A 212 -5.23 16.32 4.87
C ARG A 212 -4.09 16.06 3.90
N LEU A 213 -4.25 16.43 2.65
CA LEU A 213 -3.15 16.45 1.69
C LEU A 213 -2.24 17.65 2.01
N ILE A 214 -0.97 17.37 2.34
CA ILE A 214 0.05 18.38 2.60
C ILE A 214 0.73 18.81 1.30
N ALA A 215 1.17 17.81 0.50
CA ALA A 215 1.82 18.03 -0.79
C ALA A 215 1.59 16.82 -1.70
N ASP A 216 1.60 17.04 -3.00
CA ASP A 216 1.47 16.03 -4.06
C ASP A 216 2.37 16.40 -5.24
N GLY A 217 3.19 15.48 -5.71
CA GLY A 217 4.11 15.70 -6.83
C GLY A 217 5.30 14.75 -6.87
N PRO A 218 6.30 15.03 -7.73
CA PRO A 218 7.54 14.28 -7.76
C PRO A 218 8.29 14.32 -6.42
N PRO A 219 9.04 13.25 -6.06
CA PRO A 219 9.71 13.14 -4.76
C PRO A 219 10.65 14.32 -4.44
N ASP A 220 11.42 14.79 -5.41
CA ASP A 220 12.37 15.91 -5.27
C ASP A 220 11.70 17.24 -4.95
N VAL A 221 10.45 17.42 -5.38
CA VAL A 221 9.64 18.62 -5.11
C VAL A 221 8.89 18.50 -3.78
N VAL A 222 8.42 17.30 -3.43
CA VAL A 222 7.50 17.07 -2.30
C VAL A 222 8.24 16.76 -1.01
N LEU A 223 9.35 16.00 -1.06
CA LEU A 223 10.09 15.56 0.14
C LEU A 223 11.03 16.64 0.67
N THR A 224 10.49 17.84 0.93
CA THR A 224 11.23 18.94 1.54
C THR A 224 11.16 18.88 3.08
N PRO A 225 12.14 19.46 3.79
CA PRO A 225 12.10 19.54 5.26
C PRO A 225 10.81 20.16 5.78
N GLU A 226 10.30 21.21 5.14
CA GLU A 226 9.08 21.91 5.52
C GLU A 226 7.84 21.02 5.40
N ASN A 227 7.71 20.31 4.30
CA ASN A 227 6.60 19.41 4.06
C ASN A 227 6.65 18.19 4.99
N LEU A 228 7.86 17.65 5.25
CA LEU A 228 8.06 16.54 6.18
C LEU A 228 7.75 16.97 7.61
N LEU A 229 8.15 18.20 8.02
CA LEU A 229 7.76 18.77 9.31
C LEU A 229 6.23 18.88 9.43
N ALA A 230 5.56 19.40 8.38
CA ALA A 230 4.10 19.52 8.36
C ALA A 230 3.38 18.16 8.40
N THR A 231 4.03 17.10 7.86
CA THR A 231 3.46 15.76 7.78
C THR A 231 3.63 14.96 9.07
N PHE A 232 4.80 15.04 9.71
CA PHE A 232 5.16 14.20 10.85
C PHE A 232 5.18 14.95 12.19
N GLY A 233 5.13 16.28 12.16
CA GLY A 233 5.28 17.12 13.36
C GLY A 233 6.68 17.09 13.97
N VAL A 234 7.67 16.58 13.22
CA VAL A 234 9.05 16.40 13.67
C VAL A 234 9.98 17.28 12.84
N GLY A 235 10.86 18.04 13.50
CA GLY A 235 11.89 18.84 12.82
C GLY A 235 12.98 17.92 12.25
N LEU A 236 13.40 18.21 11.02
CA LEU A 236 14.61 17.63 10.45
C LEU A 236 15.74 18.63 10.60
N THR A 237 16.77 18.28 11.36
CA THR A 237 17.98 19.08 11.48
C THR A 237 19.10 18.41 10.66
N ARG A 238 19.75 19.17 9.79
CA ARG A 238 20.90 18.70 9.04
C ARG A 238 22.14 18.77 9.93
N VAL A 239 22.66 17.62 10.34
CA VAL A 239 23.90 17.50 11.10
C VAL A 239 24.91 16.77 10.26
N HIS A 240 26.01 17.43 9.88
CA HIS A 240 27.10 16.86 9.07
C HIS A 240 26.62 16.11 7.80
N ASP A 241 25.81 16.77 6.97
CA ASP A 241 25.23 16.23 5.73
C ASP A 241 24.27 15.03 5.88
N GLN A 242 23.91 14.67 7.12
CA GLN A 242 22.88 13.69 7.43
C GLN A 242 21.63 14.39 7.99
N LEU A 243 20.45 13.97 7.50
CA LEU A 243 19.17 14.42 8.02
C LEU A 243 18.88 13.67 9.34
N VAL A 244 18.84 14.38 10.45
CA VAL A 244 18.50 13.84 11.77
C VAL A 244 17.09 14.30 12.15
N VAL A 245 16.23 13.33 12.49
CA VAL A 245 14.86 13.61 12.97
C VAL A 245 14.92 14.10 14.41
N THR A 246 14.40 15.30 14.66
CA THR A 246 14.20 15.83 16.02
C THR A 246 12.73 15.84 16.35
N GLU A 247 12.29 15.05 17.33
CA GLU A 247 10.93 15.09 17.86
C GLU A 247 10.72 16.38 18.67
N HIS A 248 9.72 17.18 18.29
CA HIS A 248 9.19 18.21 19.17
C HIS A 248 8.22 17.54 20.17
N GLN A 249 8.66 17.37 21.41
CA GLN A 249 7.75 17.04 22.51
C GLN A 249 6.77 18.21 22.68
N HIS A 250 5.48 17.96 22.44
CA HIS A 250 4.43 18.84 22.91
C HIS A 250 4.41 18.74 24.44
N GLU A 251 4.94 19.74 25.13
CA GLU A 251 4.70 19.94 26.55
C GLU A 251 3.20 20.15 26.75
N HIS A 252 2.52 19.11 27.23
CA HIS A 252 1.21 19.27 27.84
C HIS A 252 1.42 19.99 29.19
N GLY A 253 1.21 21.29 29.17
CA GLY A 253 1.13 22.09 30.38
C GLY A 253 0.00 21.54 31.27
N HIS A 254 0.36 20.84 32.32
CA HIS A 254 -0.54 20.64 33.46
C HIS A 254 -0.62 21.98 34.22
N GLU A 255 -1.64 22.75 33.92
CA GLU A 255 -2.10 23.79 34.87
C GLU A 255 -2.81 23.08 36.01
N ASN A 256 -2.09 22.90 37.12
CA ASN A 256 -2.69 22.67 38.42
C ASN A 256 -3.24 24.03 38.92
N GLY A 257 -4.57 24.21 38.82
CA GLY A 257 -5.31 25.26 39.52
C GLY A 257 -5.76 24.76 40.88
N HIS A 258 -5.44 25.53 41.90
CA HIS A 258 -5.92 25.36 43.27
C HIS A 258 -7.44 25.55 43.38
#